data_0d50da3a1872d38282d2bd15aaa6d05d
#
_entry.id   0d50da3a1872d38282d2bd15aaa6d05d
#
_cell.length_a   1.000
_cell.length_b   1.000
_cell.length_c   1.000
_cell.angle_alpha   90.00
_cell.angle_beta   90.00
_cell.angle_gamma   90.00
#
_symmetry.space_group_name_H-M   'P 1'
#
loop_
_entity.id
_entity.type
_entity.pdbx_description
1 polymer ?
#
loop_
_entity_poly.entity_id
_entity_poly.type
_entity_poly.pdbx_seq_one_letter_code
_entity_poly.pdbx_strand_id
1 'polypeptide(L)'
;MTAAAIVTVAIPVLDGAPMLADTLAAVRAQCVAAELELLVADSGSTDGSRELAVGQGATVIDIPRKEFSHGGTRNLLISQARGSHVAFLTQDAIPSDESWLARLLDGFDLAADIGLVFGPYRARPDASLMVRRELDVWFSSFSSDGKPRVDRAGDLSADRASRDRRAFFTNANGCVARGAWEQVPFRAVSYAEDQMLARDMLSAGWAKAYHPAAAVIHSHDYSPLELLRRSFDESRALREVHGHRAHGGPGRIALVVQREVRDDLGLVRREGLPVSRRAALLPRSVIHQTARALGATLGSRADRIPARARRILSLERRGGFDPQC
;
A
#
# COMPACT_ATOMS: atom_id res chain seq x y z
N MET A 1 20.95 21.81 25.56
CA MET A 1 19.61 21.28 25.25
C MET A 1 19.74 20.51 23.95
N THR A 2 19.62 19.19 23.96
CA THR A 2 19.52 18.40 22.73
C THR A 2 18.25 18.82 22.00
N ALA A 3 18.36 19.18 20.72
CA ALA A 3 17.19 19.45 19.89
C ALA A 3 16.22 18.27 19.99
N ALA A 4 14.91 18.55 20.10
CA ALA A 4 13.91 17.49 20.11
C ALA A 4 14.04 16.69 18.81
N ALA A 5 13.91 15.36 18.89
CA ALA A 5 13.86 14.53 17.70
C ALA A 5 12.64 14.95 16.87
N ILE A 6 12.79 14.98 15.53
CA ILE A 6 11.70 15.32 14.61
C ILE A 6 11.34 14.05 13.83
N VAL A 7 10.05 13.79 13.70
CA VAL A 7 9.49 12.80 12.80
C VAL A 7 8.55 13.48 11.80
N THR A 8 8.63 13.08 10.54
CA THR A 8 7.79 13.67 9.49
C THR A 8 6.71 12.67 9.07
N VAL A 9 5.47 13.14 8.95
CA VAL A 9 4.41 12.43 8.22
C VAL A 9 4.21 13.14 6.88
N ALA A 10 4.25 12.38 5.78
CA ALA A 10 4.22 12.89 4.42
C ALA A 10 3.09 12.26 3.61
N ILE A 11 2.23 13.10 3.01
CA ILE A 11 1.00 12.68 2.32
C ILE A 11 0.92 13.33 0.93
N PRO A 12 1.04 12.56 -0.16
CA PRO A 12 0.64 13.02 -1.49
C PRO A 12 -0.89 13.13 -1.61
N VAL A 13 -1.37 14.24 -2.17
CA VAL A 13 -2.81 14.56 -2.25
C VAL A 13 -3.21 14.99 -3.65
N LEU A 14 -4.38 14.53 -4.08
CA LEU A 14 -5.12 15.01 -5.24
C LEU A 14 -6.61 14.78 -5.04
N ASP A 15 -7.40 15.85 -4.95
CA ASP A 15 -8.87 15.82 -4.83
C ASP A 15 -9.35 14.79 -3.77
N GLY A 16 -8.83 14.88 -2.53
CA GLY A 16 -9.06 13.92 -1.45
C GLY A 16 -9.90 14.44 -0.29
N ALA A 17 -10.50 15.64 -0.39
CA ALA A 17 -11.05 16.39 0.73
C ALA A 17 -11.88 15.59 1.75
N PRO A 18 -12.85 14.73 1.38
CA PRO A 18 -13.68 14.04 2.37
C PRO A 18 -12.88 13.12 3.30
N MET A 19 -11.94 12.34 2.74
CA MET A 19 -11.18 11.35 3.52
C MET A 19 -9.90 11.95 4.12
N LEU A 20 -9.35 12.95 3.47
CA LEU A 20 -8.14 13.65 3.94
C LEU A 20 -8.36 14.31 5.29
N ALA A 21 -9.55 14.86 5.55
CA ALA A 21 -9.87 15.51 6.83
C ALA A 21 -9.68 14.52 8.01
N ASP A 22 -10.22 13.32 7.90
CA ASP A 22 -10.09 12.27 8.92
C ASP A 22 -8.63 11.79 9.06
N THR A 23 -7.94 11.63 7.94
CA THR A 23 -6.51 11.25 7.93
C THR A 23 -5.66 12.29 8.65
N LEU A 24 -5.83 13.59 8.33
CA LEU A 24 -5.08 14.67 8.97
C LEU A 24 -5.40 14.80 10.46
N ALA A 25 -6.67 14.68 10.84
CA ALA A 25 -7.08 14.70 12.24
C ALA A 25 -6.43 13.54 13.04
N ALA A 26 -6.44 12.33 12.48
CA ALA A 26 -5.80 11.16 13.11
C ALA A 26 -4.27 11.30 13.20
N VAL A 27 -3.61 11.95 12.22
CA VAL A 27 -2.18 12.26 12.28
C VAL A 27 -1.89 13.30 13.38
N ARG A 28 -2.72 14.33 13.53
CA ARG A 28 -2.54 15.32 14.60
C ARG A 28 -2.76 14.78 16.01
N ALA A 29 -3.58 13.73 16.14
CA ALA A 29 -3.83 13.05 17.41
C ALA A 29 -2.70 12.08 17.82
N GLN A 30 -1.63 11.93 17.02
CA GLN A 30 -0.57 10.97 17.35
C GLN A 30 0.22 11.37 18.60
N CYS A 31 0.35 10.42 19.53
CA CYS A 31 1.18 10.53 20.73
C CYS A 31 2.58 9.96 20.42
N VAL A 32 3.55 10.83 20.21
CA VAL A 32 4.94 10.47 19.93
C VAL A 32 5.89 11.37 20.70
N ALA A 33 7.01 10.81 21.19
CA ALA A 33 8.03 11.56 21.94
C ALA A 33 8.98 12.38 21.02
N ALA A 34 8.44 12.94 19.93
CA ALA A 34 9.17 13.72 18.94
C ALA A 34 8.30 14.89 18.46
N GLU A 35 8.93 15.93 17.91
CA GLU A 35 8.19 16.98 17.19
C GLU A 35 7.58 16.38 15.91
N LEU A 36 6.27 16.49 15.73
CA LEU A 36 5.57 16.02 14.54
C LEU A 36 5.57 17.10 13.45
N GLU A 37 6.31 16.86 12.39
CA GLU A 37 6.21 17.61 11.13
C GLU A 37 5.21 16.96 10.19
N LEU A 38 4.32 17.75 9.60
CA LEU A 38 3.34 17.27 8.62
C LEU A 38 3.59 17.95 7.27
N LEU A 39 3.94 17.15 6.25
CA LEU A 39 4.14 17.59 4.87
C LEU A 39 3.04 17.05 3.98
N VAL A 40 2.48 17.89 3.13
CA VAL A 40 1.50 17.51 2.11
C VAL A 40 2.01 17.94 0.75
N ALA A 41 2.06 17.02 -0.20
CA ALA A 41 2.33 17.32 -1.60
C ALA A 41 1.00 17.38 -2.36
N ASP A 42 0.54 18.58 -2.69
CA ASP A 42 -0.70 18.79 -3.44
C ASP A 42 -0.43 18.81 -4.95
N SER A 43 -1.12 17.95 -5.69
CA SER A 43 -0.94 17.80 -7.14
C SER A 43 -1.97 18.61 -7.96
N GLY A 44 -2.43 19.74 -7.43
CA GLY A 44 -3.40 20.63 -8.06
C GLY A 44 -4.85 20.23 -7.75
N SER A 45 -5.15 20.02 -6.48
CA SER A 45 -6.51 19.77 -5.98
C SER A 45 -7.43 20.96 -6.20
N THR A 46 -8.70 20.70 -6.46
CA THR A 46 -9.76 21.68 -6.72
C THR A 46 -10.95 21.56 -5.76
N ASP A 47 -10.90 20.61 -4.84
CA ASP A 47 -11.99 20.20 -3.94
C ASP A 47 -11.83 20.75 -2.50
N GLY A 48 -10.85 21.62 -2.22
CA GLY A 48 -10.56 22.13 -0.88
C GLY A 48 -9.52 21.32 -0.09
N SER A 49 -8.95 20.28 -0.68
CA SER A 49 -7.92 19.44 -0.01
C SER A 49 -6.71 20.25 0.48
N ARG A 50 -6.27 21.22 -0.33
CA ARG A 50 -5.13 22.09 -0.01
C ARG A 50 -5.41 22.96 1.23
N GLU A 51 -6.56 23.58 1.26
CA GLU A 51 -7.02 24.43 2.36
C GLU A 51 -7.18 23.62 3.65
N LEU A 52 -7.72 22.40 3.55
CA LEU A 52 -7.79 21.46 4.68
C LEU A 52 -6.40 21.16 5.24
N ALA A 53 -5.43 20.86 4.39
CA ALA A 53 -4.06 20.56 4.82
C ALA A 53 -3.42 21.77 5.54
N VAL A 54 -3.54 22.96 4.98
CA VAL A 54 -3.06 24.21 5.60
C VAL A 54 -3.77 24.46 6.95
N GLY A 55 -5.09 24.28 7.01
CA GLY A 55 -5.88 24.43 8.23
C GLY A 55 -5.48 23.47 9.34
N GLN A 56 -4.94 22.31 8.99
CA GLN A 56 -4.36 21.35 9.94
C GLN A 56 -2.87 21.62 10.23
N GLY A 57 -2.32 22.75 9.79
CA GLY A 57 -0.94 23.15 10.03
C GLY A 57 0.10 22.32 9.26
N ALA A 58 -0.28 21.73 8.13
CA ALA A 58 0.68 21.08 7.24
C ALA A 58 1.48 22.13 6.46
N THR A 59 2.76 21.82 6.20
CA THR A 59 3.51 22.48 5.15
C THR A 59 3.09 21.87 3.81
N VAL A 60 2.47 22.68 2.95
CA VAL A 60 1.99 22.22 1.64
C VAL A 60 3.00 22.56 0.56
N ILE A 61 3.35 21.56 -0.23
CA ILE A 61 4.24 21.65 -1.40
C ILE A 61 3.36 21.47 -2.64
N ASP A 62 3.23 22.52 -3.43
CA ASP A 62 2.45 22.48 -4.67
C ASP A 62 3.27 21.81 -5.78
N ILE A 63 2.69 20.78 -6.41
CA ILE A 63 3.30 20.05 -7.53
C ILE A 63 2.38 20.20 -8.76
N PRO A 64 2.89 20.67 -9.90
CA PRO A 64 2.11 20.65 -11.12
C PRO A 64 1.65 19.22 -11.46
N ARG A 65 0.37 19.02 -11.80
CA ARG A 65 -0.23 17.70 -12.06
C ARG A 65 0.57 16.85 -13.07
N LYS A 66 1.15 17.51 -14.08
CA LYS A 66 2.00 16.86 -15.10
C LYS A 66 3.37 16.38 -14.58
N GLU A 67 3.80 16.90 -13.44
CA GLU A 67 5.09 16.57 -12.81
C GLU A 67 4.94 15.52 -11.70
N PHE A 68 3.69 15.19 -11.36
CA PHE A 68 3.42 14.16 -10.36
C PHE A 68 3.93 12.80 -10.83
N SER A 69 4.70 12.15 -9.98
CA SER A 69 5.00 10.72 -10.09
C SER A 69 5.11 10.12 -8.70
N HIS A 70 4.67 8.89 -8.53
CA HIS A 70 4.63 8.26 -7.20
C HIS A 70 5.99 8.26 -6.49
N GLY A 71 7.06 7.87 -7.18
CA GLY A 71 8.42 7.85 -6.61
C GLY A 71 9.04 9.25 -6.51
N GLY A 72 8.89 10.08 -7.56
CA GLY A 72 9.46 11.44 -7.59
C GLY A 72 8.86 12.34 -6.51
N THR A 73 7.53 12.31 -6.33
CA THR A 73 6.85 13.07 -5.29
C THR A 73 7.29 12.64 -3.88
N ARG A 74 7.52 11.34 -3.66
CA ARG A 74 8.02 10.86 -2.36
C ARG A 74 9.48 11.24 -2.13
N ASN A 75 10.31 11.21 -3.16
CA ASN A 75 11.68 11.74 -3.06
C ASN A 75 11.68 13.22 -2.71
N LEU A 76 10.81 14.01 -3.34
CA LEU A 76 10.66 15.43 -3.01
C LEU A 76 10.24 15.60 -1.55
N LEU A 77 9.23 14.88 -1.08
CA LEU A 77 8.76 14.95 0.31
C LEU A 77 9.87 14.60 1.31
N ILE A 78 10.63 13.51 1.08
CA ILE A 78 11.76 13.16 1.97
C ILE A 78 12.86 14.23 1.93
N SER A 79 13.16 14.79 0.75
CA SER A 79 14.20 15.83 0.63
C SER A 79 13.86 17.11 1.38
N GLN A 80 12.57 17.42 1.54
CA GLN A 80 12.07 18.59 2.29
C GLN A 80 11.81 18.28 3.77
N ALA A 81 11.77 17.01 4.16
CA ALA A 81 11.52 16.58 5.52
C ALA A 81 12.68 16.96 6.46
N ARG A 82 12.34 17.46 7.66
CA ARG A 82 13.29 17.69 8.73
C ARG A 82 13.55 16.46 9.59
N GLY A 83 12.58 15.53 9.60
CA GLY A 83 12.65 14.29 10.38
C GLY A 83 13.71 13.32 9.89
N SER A 84 14.33 12.58 10.82
CA SER A 84 15.21 11.46 10.51
C SER A 84 14.47 10.24 9.98
N HIS A 85 13.16 10.17 10.26
CA HIS A 85 12.22 9.15 9.78
C HIS A 85 11.03 9.84 9.13
N VAL A 86 10.62 9.35 7.95
CA VAL A 86 9.49 9.89 7.19
C VAL A 86 8.43 8.82 7.02
N ALA A 87 7.32 8.97 7.73
CA ALA A 87 6.16 8.10 7.61
C ALA A 87 5.28 8.56 6.44
N PHE A 88 4.97 7.65 5.53
CA PHE A 88 4.08 7.88 4.40
C PHE A 88 2.67 7.36 4.67
N LEU A 89 1.69 8.16 4.28
CA LEU A 89 0.29 7.78 4.14
C LEU A 89 -0.20 8.17 2.74
N THR A 90 -1.26 7.52 2.28
CA THR A 90 -2.14 8.06 1.25
C THR A 90 -3.21 8.92 1.90
N GLN A 91 -3.84 9.81 1.12
CA GLN A 91 -4.85 10.77 1.60
C GLN A 91 -6.07 10.14 2.30
N ASP A 92 -6.23 8.82 2.19
CA ASP A 92 -7.37 8.02 2.64
C ASP A 92 -6.96 6.86 3.58
N ALA A 93 -5.71 6.84 4.05
CA ALA A 93 -5.20 5.88 5.01
C ALA A 93 -5.18 6.49 6.41
N ILE A 94 -6.16 6.14 7.24
CA ILE A 94 -6.37 6.74 8.55
C ILE A 94 -5.63 5.93 9.62
N PRO A 95 -4.67 6.50 10.39
CA PRO A 95 -4.11 5.86 11.57
C PRO A 95 -5.19 5.26 12.48
N SER A 96 -5.06 3.98 12.86
CA SER A 96 -6.12 3.28 13.60
C SER A 96 -6.26 3.71 15.06
N ASP A 97 -5.21 4.30 15.60
CA ASP A 97 -5.16 4.86 16.97
C ASP A 97 -4.00 5.86 17.13
N GLU A 98 -3.92 6.49 18.31
CA GLU A 98 -2.94 7.54 18.63
C GLU A 98 -1.49 7.05 18.79
N SER A 99 -1.25 5.75 18.77
CA SER A 99 0.08 5.14 18.92
C SER A 99 0.66 4.62 17.60
N TRP A 100 -0.05 4.80 16.48
CA TRP A 100 0.37 4.30 15.17
C TRP A 100 1.80 4.75 14.80
N LEU A 101 2.09 6.05 14.94
CA LEU A 101 3.38 6.61 14.56
C LEU A 101 4.50 6.12 15.50
N ALA A 102 4.25 6.08 16.81
CA ALA A 102 5.19 5.54 17.77
C ALA A 102 5.57 4.09 17.45
N ARG A 103 4.58 3.26 17.11
CA ARG A 103 4.82 1.85 16.73
C ARG A 103 5.59 1.69 15.42
N LEU A 104 5.42 2.59 14.46
CA LEU A 104 6.28 2.59 13.27
C LEU A 104 7.73 2.91 13.65
N LEU A 105 7.94 3.87 14.56
CA LEU A 105 9.28 4.22 15.04
C LEU A 105 9.90 3.08 15.85
N ASP A 106 9.15 2.41 16.73
CA ASP A 106 9.62 1.24 17.49
C ASP A 106 10.14 0.12 16.55
N GLY A 107 9.62 0.07 15.32
CA GLY A 107 10.11 -0.85 14.31
C GLY A 107 11.58 -0.64 13.94
N PHE A 108 12.11 0.58 14.02
CA PHE A 108 13.53 0.87 13.77
C PHE A 108 14.44 0.44 14.91
N ASP A 109 13.92 0.32 16.12
CA ASP A 109 14.69 -0.13 17.30
C ASP A 109 14.93 -1.64 17.32
N LEU A 110 14.29 -2.40 16.42
CA LEU A 110 14.48 -3.86 16.33
C LEU A 110 15.87 -4.25 15.85
N ALA A 111 16.53 -3.41 15.04
CA ALA A 111 17.93 -3.58 14.61
C ALA A 111 18.47 -2.29 13.98
N ALA A 112 19.78 -2.10 14.05
CA ALA A 112 20.45 -0.88 13.57
C ALA A 112 20.44 -0.73 12.03
N ASP A 113 20.21 -1.81 11.30
CA ASP A 113 20.21 -1.84 9.83
C ASP A 113 18.80 -1.70 9.20
N ILE A 114 17.78 -1.32 9.97
CA ILE A 114 16.43 -1.16 9.44
C ILE A 114 16.30 0.16 8.68
N GLY A 115 16.02 0.06 7.37
CA GLY A 115 15.76 1.19 6.49
C GLY A 115 14.27 1.46 6.28
N LEU A 116 13.41 0.47 6.46
CA LEU A 116 11.98 0.52 6.19
C LEU A 116 11.17 -0.15 7.29
N VAL A 117 10.08 0.49 7.70
CA VAL A 117 9.07 -0.11 8.59
C VAL A 117 7.69 0.06 7.97
N PHE A 118 6.82 -0.95 8.04
CA PHE A 118 5.45 -0.83 7.59
C PHE A 118 4.49 -1.57 8.52
N GLY A 119 3.21 -1.21 8.44
CA GLY A 119 2.13 -1.83 9.20
C GLY A 119 0.99 -2.33 8.33
N PRO A 120 0.00 -3.01 8.93
CA PRO A 120 -1.15 -3.56 8.22
C PRO A 120 -2.18 -2.50 7.84
N TYR A 121 -3.00 -2.85 6.84
CA TYR A 121 -4.29 -2.21 6.61
C TYR A 121 -5.38 -2.98 7.35
N ARG A 122 -6.31 -2.23 7.94
CA ARG A 122 -7.59 -2.72 8.41
C ARG A 122 -8.67 -2.23 7.47
N ALA A 123 -9.60 -3.10 7.15
CA ALA A 123 -10.72 -2.73 6.30
C ALA A 123 -11.60 -1.67 6.98
N ARG A 124 -12.19 -0.78 6.19
CA ARG A 124 -13.20 0.16 6.66
C ARG A 124 -14.41 -0.59 7.23
N PRO A 125 -15.18 0.00 8.16
CA PRO A 125 -16.33 -0.67 8.78
C PRO A 125 -17.38 -1.14 7.77
N ASP A 126 -17.55 -0.42 6.68
CA ASP A 126 -18.50 -0.70 5.60
C ASP A 126 -17.95 -1.59 4.48
N ALA A 127 -16.67 -1.98 4.56
CA ALA A 127 -16.03 -2.82 3.56
C ALA A 127 -16.72 -4.19 3.42
N SER A 128 -16.75 -4.67 2.17
CA SER A 128 -17.30 -6.00 1.86
C SER A 128 -16.55 -7.12 2.58
N LEU A 129 -17.23 -8.25 2.79
CA LEU A 129 -16.63 -9.43 3.44
C LEU A 129 -15.39 -9.94 2.68
N MET A 130 -15.41 -9.87 1.33
CA MET A 130 -14.28 -10.28 0.51
C MET A 130 -13.06 -9.42 0.79
N VAL A 131 -13.21 -8.08 0.77
CA VAL A 131 -12.12 -7.14 1.04
C VAL A 131 -11.59 -7.30 2.45
N ARG A 132 -12.46 -7.43 3.47
CA ARG A 132 -12.05 -7.69 4.86
C ARG A 132 -11.19 -8.95 4.96
N ARG A 133 -11.68 -10.07 4.41
CA ARG A 133 -10.94 -11.34 4.44
C ARG A 133 -9.60 -11.24 3.72
N GLU A 134 -9.57 -10.61 2.56
CA GLU A 134 -8.33 -10.46 1.78
C GLU A 134 -7.25 -9.69 2.53
N LEU A 135 -7.62 -8.57 3.16
CA LEU A 135 -6.70 -7.79 3.97
C LEU A 135 -6.24 -8.56 5.23
N ASP A 136 -7.17 -9.21 5.93
CA ASP A 136 -6.86 -10.00 7.12
C ASP A 136 -5.91 -11.16 6.80
N VAL A 137 -6.18 -11.92 5.75
CA VAL A 137 -5.33 -13.03 5.31
C VAL A 137 -3.96 -12.53 4.86
N TRP A 138 -3.92 -11.44 4.10
CA TRP A 138 -2.67 -10.87 3.60
C TRP A 138 -1.79 -10.40 4.75
N PHE A 139 -2.28 -9.50 5.59
CA PHE A 139 -1.45 -8.91 6.66
C PHE A 139 -1.16 -9.87 7.81
N SER A 140 -2.03 -10.82 8.13
CA SER A 140 -1.73 -11.89 9.09
C SER A 140 -0.62 -12.82 8.59
N SER A 141 -0.37 -12.90 7.28
CA SER A 141 0.70 -13.71 6.72
C SER A 141 2.12 -13.18 7.02
N PHE A 142 2.25 -11.91 7.42
CA PHE A 142 3.55 -11.31 7.80
C PHE A 142 3.95 -11.63 9.25
N SER A 143 2.98 -11.86 10.14
CA SER A 143 3.24 -12.23 11.54
C SER A 143 2.08 -13.09 12.07
N SER A 144 2.37 -14.34 12.38
CA SER A 144 1.37 -15.29 12.89
C SER A 144 1.13 -15.20 14.40
N ASP A 145 2.07 -14.60 15.12
CA ASP A 145 2.04 -14.47 16.59
C ASP A 145 1.84 -13.03 17.06
N GLY A 146 1.56 -12.10 16.13
CA GLY A 146 1.31 -10.69 16.44
C GLY A 146 2.55 -9.89 16.85
N LYS A 147 3.76 -10.45 16.70
CA LYS A 147 5.03 -9.75 17.01
C LYS A 147 5.63 -9.10 15.77
N PRO A 148 6.39 -8.01 15.93
CA PRO A 148 7.17 -7.44 14.83
C PRO A 148 8.12 -8.46 14.20
N ARG A 149 8.35 -8.32 12.88
CA ARG A 149 9.23 -9.17 12.08
C ARG A 149 10.22 -8.34 11.30
N VAL A 150 11.44 -8.86 11.14
CA VAL A 150 12.51 -8.23 10.35
C VAL A 150 12.87 -9.15 9.20
N ASP A 151 12.88 -8.59 8.00
CA ASP A 151 13.28 -9.27 6.75
C ASP A 151 14.62 -8.72 6.27
N ARG A 152 15.49 -9.62 5.77
CA ARG A 152 16.80 -9.31 5.17
C ARG A 152 16.99 -10.02 3.83
N ALA A 153 17.93 -9.54 3.00
CA ALA A 153 18.20 -10.10 1.68
C ALA A 153 18.53 -11.60 1.70
N GLY A 154 19.30 -12.08 2.70
CA GLY A 154 19.68 -13.48 2.84
C GLY A 154 18.51 -14.46 3.00
N ASP A 155 17.37 -13.94 3.44
CA ASP A 155 16.14 -14.70 3.61
C ASP A 155 15.40 -14.96 2.28
N LEU A 156 15.85 -14.36 1.16
CA LEU A 156 15.22 -14.48 -0.16
C LEU A 156 15.41 -15.87 -0.82
N SER A 157 16.14 -16.81 -0.21
CA SER A 157 16.32 -18.18 -0.69
C SER A 157 15.07 -19.07 -0.56
N ALA A 158 14.06 -18.62 0.17
CA ALA A 158 12.81 -19.33 0.39
C ALA A 158 11.93 -19.43 -0.88
N ASP A 159 10.84 -20.16 -0.77
CA ASP A 159 9.85 -20.28 -1.84
C ASP A 159 9.34 -18.91 -2.36
N ARG A 160 8.69 -18.92 -3.52
CA ARG A 160 8.25 -17.72 -4.23
C ARG A 160 7.29 -16.85 -3.40
N ALA A 161 6.33 -17.46 -2.69
CA ALA A 161 5.36 -16.72 -1.89
C ALA A 161 6.03 -16.00 -0.72
N SER A 162 7.07 -16.61 -0.15
CA SER A 162 7.89 -15.97 0.90
C SER A 162 8.71 -14.81 0.34
N ARG A 163 9.25 -14.93 -0.88
CA ARG A 163 9.97 -13.81 -1.55
C ARG A 163 9.06 -12.64 -1.83
N ASP A 164 7.85 -12.88 -2.34
CA ASP A 164 6.88 -11.83 -2.66
C ASP A 164 6.47 -11.08 -1.37
N ARG A 165 6.24 -11.78 -0.25
CA ARG A 165 5.98 -11.15 1.05
C ARG A 165 7.17 -10.33 1.57
N ARG A 166 8.37 -10.86 1.50
CA ARG A 166 9.58 -10.16 1.97
C ARG A 166 9.89 -8.90 1.17
N ALA A 167 9.61 -8.92 -0.13
CA ALA A 167 9.77 -7.73 -0.97
C ALA A 167 8.60 -6.74 -0.85
N PHE A 168 7.51 -7.09 -0.16
CA PHE A 168 6.38 -6.19 0.04
C PHE A 168 6.72 -5.06 0.99
N PHE A 169 6.42 -3.86 0.58
CA PHE A 169 6.39 -2.63 1.36
C PHE A 169 5.27 -1.76 0.80
N THR A 170 4.77 -0.81 1.56
CA THR A 170 3.69 0.05 1.11
C THR A 170 3.82 1.46 1.62
N ASN A 171 3.61 2.42 0.74
CA ASN A 171 3.60 3.84 1.04
C ASN A 171 2.26 4.36 1.59
N ALA A 172 1.22 3.53 1.64
CA ALA A 172 -0.02 3.91 2.32
C ALA A 172 0.03 3.65 3.84
N ASN A 173 1.05 2.93 4.32
CA ASN A 173 1.35 2.71 5.75
C ASN A 173 2.80 2.28 5.93
N GLY A 174 3.74 3.15 5.61
CA GLY A 174 5.16 2.84 5.69
C GLY A 174 5.98 3.99 6.23
N CYS A 175 7.13 3.69 6.80
CA CYS A 175 8.09 4.66 7.29
C CYS A 175 9.48 4.34 6.75
N VAL A 176 10.19 5.38 6.32
CA VAL A 176 11.51 5.29 5.68
C VAL A 176 12.52 6.04 6.55
N ALA A 177 13.63 5.38 6.87
CA ALA A 177 14.78 6.04 7.48
C ALA A 177 15.46 6.92 6.42
N ARG A 178 15.60 8.22 6.71
CA ARG A 178 16.19 9.19 5.76
C ARG A 178 17.60 8.79 5.33
N GLY A 179 18.45 8.35 6.26
CA GLY A 179 19.80 7.88 5.93
C GLY A 179 19.86 6.66 5.01
N ALA A 180 18.85 5.79 5.07
CA ALA A 180 18.72 4.68 4.12
C ALA A 180 18.25 5.17 2.74
N TRP A 181 17.29 6.11 2.71
CA TRP A 181 16.83 6.72 1.47
C TRP A 181 17.91 7.53 0.75
N GLU A 182 18.76 8.23 1.46
CA GLU A 182 19.89 8.98 0.88
C GLU A 182 20.83 8.06 0.07
N GLN A 183 20.93 6.79 0.46
CA GLN A 183 21.70 5.76 -0.27
C GLN A 183 20.87 5.10 -1.37
N VAL A 184 19.57 4.89 -1.12
CA VAL A 184 18.67 4.15 -2.01
C VAL A 184 17.35 4.94 -2.16
N PRO A 185 17.29 5.94 -3.06
CA PRO A 185 16.08 6.72 -3.29
C PRO A 185 15.03 5.93 -4.08
N PHE A 186 13.78 6.40 -4.04
CA PHE A 186 12.72 5.87 -4.93
C PHE A 186 13.10 6.01 -6.39
N ARG A 187 12.85 4.97 -7.17
CA ARG A 187 12.99 5.04 -8.63
C ARG A 187 11.78 5.70 -9.28
N ALA A 188 12.01 6.32 -10.43
CA ALA A 188 10.96 6.81 -11.32
C ALA A 188 10.34 5.62 -12.06
N VAL A 189 9.33 5.00 -11.43
CA VAL A 189 8.52 3.93 -12.02
C VAL A 189 7.06 4.35 -11.97
N SER A 190 6.25 3.87 -12.89
CA SER A 190 4.85 4.27 -12.98
C SER A 190 3.95 3.64 -11.91
N TYR A 191 4.38 2.53 -11.31
CA TYR A 191 3.62 1.78 -10.30
C TYR A 191 4.52 0.89 -9.45
N ALA A 192 4.13 0.60 -8.18
CA ALA A 192 4.85 -0.22 -7.22
C ALA A 192 6.28 0.30 -6.91
N GLU A 193 6.45 1.60 -6.89
CA GLU A 193 7.70 2.27 -6.48
C GLU A 193 8.09 1.90 -5.05
N ASP A 194 7.12 1.62 -4.18
CA ASP A 194 7.30 1.16 -2.81
C ASP A 194 7.93 -0.24 -2.74
N GLN A 195 7.43 -1.18 -3.51
CA GLN A 195 8.01 -2.52 -3.57
C GLN A 195 9.37 -2.54 -4.27
N MET A 196 9.56 -1.63 -5.25
CA MET A 196 10.86 -1.44 -5.88
C MET A 196 11.87 -0.92 -4.86
N LEU A 197 11.49 0.10 -4.04
CA LEU A 197 12.33 0.64 -2.98
C LEU A 197 12.71 -0.46 -1.98
N ALA A 198 11.75 -1.26 -1.51
CA ALA A 198 12.03 -2.34 -0.57
C ALA A 198 13.01 -3.38 -1.13
N ARG A 199 12.84 -3.76 -2.39
CA ARG A 199 13.77 -4.66 -3.07
C ARG A 199 15.18 -4.07 -3.16
N ASP A 200 15.28 -2.81 -3.54
CA ASP A 200 16.57 -2.14 -3.73
C ASP A 200 17.27 -1.91 -2.39
N MET A 201 16.54 -1.53 -1.33
CA MET A 201 17.08 -1.41 0.02
C MET A 201 17.57 -2.75 0.58
N LEU A 202 16.77 -3.83 0.45
CA LEU A 202 17.20 -5.17 0.85
C LEU A 202 18.47 -5.60 0.08
N SER A 203 18.55 -5.29 -1.23
CA SER A 203 19.74 -5.58 -2.05
C SER A 203 20.97 -4.77 -1.65
N ALA A 204 20.77 -3.58 -1.11
CA ALA A 204 21.82 -2.70 -0.58
C ALA A 204 22.26 -3.07 0.84
N GLY A 205 21.65 -4.08 1.46
CA GLY A 205 21.99 -4.56 2.80
C GLY A 205 21.14 -3.99 3.93
N TRP A 206 20.18 -3.10 3.62
CA TRP A 206 19.22 -2.63 4.62
C TRP A 206 18.20 -3.71 4.96
N ALA A 207 17.73 -3.72 6.19
CA ALA A 207 16.60 -4.55 6.62
C ALA A 207 15.27 -3.81 6.52
N LYS A 208 14.18 -4.56 6.51
CA LYS A 208 12.80 -4.06 6.54
C LYS A 208 12.06 -4.72 7.69
N ALA A 209 11.29 -3.92 8.45
CA ALA A 209 10.46 -4.44 9.53
C ALA A 209 8.96 -4.33 9.22
N TYR A 210 8.20 -5.31 9.69
CA TYR A 210 6.75 -5.28 9.77
C TYR A 210 6.32 -5.16 11.22
N HIS A 211 5.50 -4.15 11.53
CA HIS A 211 4.95 -3.93 12.87
C HIS A 211 3.42 -4.15 12.87
N PRO A 212 2.90 -5.29 13.38
CA PRO A 212 1.49 -5.67 13.23
C PRO A 212 0.49 -4.76 13.96
N ALA A 213 0.94 -4.00 14.97
CA ALA A 213 0.11 -3.05 15.68
C ALA A 213 0.12 -1.63 15.10
N ALA A 214 1.03 -1.31 14.15
CA ALA A 214 1.06 -0.02 13.47
C ALA A 214 0.04 0.01 12.30
N ALA A 215 -1.25 -0.11 12.61
CA ALA A 215 -2.29 -0.28 11.61
C ALA A 215 -2.89 1.04 11.12
N VAL A 216 -3.33 1.05 9.87
CA VAL A 216 -4.20 2.10 9.31
C VAL A 216 -5.52 1.51 8.85
N ILE A 217 -6.60 2.28 8.88
CA ILE A 217 -7.88 1.96 8.25
C ILE A 217 -7.78 2.39 6.80
N HIS A 218 -7.67 1.40 5.88
CA HIS A 218 -7.52 1.66 4.45
C HIS A 218 -8.05 0.47 3.65
N SER A 219 -9.09 0.67 2.87
CA SER A 219 -9.64 -0.33 1.96
C SER A 219 -10.47 0.33 0.86
N HIS A 220 -10.58 -0.34 -0.27
CA HIS A 220 -11.40 0.06 -1.40
C HIS A 220 -12.31 -1.09 -1.84
N ASP A 221 -13.60 -0.83 -1.90
CA ASP A 221 -14.57 -1.71 -2.54
C ASP A 221 -14.76 -1.26 -4.00
N TYR A 222 -14.04 -1.92 -4.88
CA TYR A 222 -14.13 -1.67 -6.32
C TYR A 222 -15.35 -2.35 -6.93
N SER A 223 -15.97 -1.72 -7.91
CA SER A 223 -16.88 -2.44 -8.82
C SER A 223 -16.13 -3.58 -9.55
N PRO A 224 -16.81 -4.59 -10.07
CA PRO A 224 -16.13 -5.72 -10.72
C PRO A 224 -15.18 -5.32 -11.85
N LEU A 225 -15.53 -4.29 -12.62
CA LEU A 225 -14.68 -3.78 -13.70
C LEU A 225 -13.45 -3.03 -13.16
N GLU A 226 -13.63 -2.20 -12.15
CA GLU A 226 -12.52 -1.50 -11.48
C GLU A 226 -11.58 -2.51 -10.80
N LEU A 227 -12.12 -3.54 -10.13
CA LEU A 227 -11.33 -4.60 -9.52
C LEU A 227 -10.50 -5.38 -10.55
N LEU A 228 -11.09 -5.70 -11.70
CA LEU A 228 -10.36 -6.31 -12.81
C LEU A 228 -9.20 -5.43 -13.26
N ARG A 229 -9.47 -4.13 -13.45
CA ARG A 229 -8.47 -3.15 -13.89
C ARG A 229 -7.39 -2.92 -12.83
N ARG A 230 -7.76 -2.83 -11.57
CA ARG A 230 -6.83 -2.72 -10.45
C ARG A 230 -5.91 -3.93 -10.36
N SER A 231 -6.48 -5.13 -10.41
CA SER A 231 -5.73 -6.40 -10.39
C SER A 231 -4.83 -6.55 -11.64
N PHE A 232 -5.25 -5.99 -12.78
CA PHE A 232 -4.40 -5.90 -13.96
C PHE A 232 -3.16 -5.04 -13.71
N ASP A 233 -3.32 -3.83 -13.16
CA ASP A 233 -2.21 -2.92 -12.89
C ASP A 233 -1.25 -3.49 -11.84
N GLU A 234 -1.77 -4.05 -10.75
CA GLU A 234 -0.97 -4.71 -9.71
C GLU A 234 -0.14 -5.87 -10.26
N SER A 235 -0.78 -6.77 -11.00
CA SER A 235 -0.08 -7.96 -11.51
C SER A 235 0.92 -7.61 -12.63
N ARG A 236 0.67 -6.54 -13.37
CA ARG A 236 1.64 -6.00 -14.31
C ARG A 236 2.88 -5.48 -13.58
N ALA A 237 2.68 -4.70 -12.53
CA ALA A 237 3.76 -4.18 -11.70
C ALA A 237 4.56 -5.29 -11.01
N LEU A 238 3.89 -6.24 -10.36
CA LEU A 238 4.54 -7.39 -9.72
C LEU A 238 5.36 -8.22 -10.70
N ARG A 239 4.93 -8.28 -11.97
CA ARG A 239 5.72 -8.94 -12.99
C ARG A 239 7.01 -8.16 -13.31
N GLU A 240 6.94 -6.85 -13.42
CA GLU A 240 8.11 -6.02 -13.74
C GLU A 240 9.08 -5.93 -12.56
N VAL A 241 8.55 -5.76 -11.35
CA VAL A 241 9.39 -5.67 -10.14
C VAL A 241 9.97 -7.03 -9.74
N HIS A 242 9.18 -8.11 -9.77
CA HIS A 242 9.53 -9.41 -9.19
C HIS A 242 9.53 -10.57 -10.20
N GLY A 243 9.27 -10.32 -11.48
CA GLY A 243 9.12 -11.37 -12.50
C GLY A 243 7.88 -12.26 -12.27
N HIS A 244 6.91 -11.79 -11.45
CA HIS A 244 5.73 -12.58 -11.08
C HIS A 244 4.83 -12.85 -12.28
N ARG A 245 4.41 -14.09 -12.46
CA ARG A 245 3.37 -14.48 -13.42
C ARG A 245 2.21 -15.10 -12.67
N ALA A 246 1.08 -14.42 -12.68
CA ALA A 246 -0.17 -14.97 -12.14
C ALA A 246 -0.65 -16.15 -13.00
N HIS A 247 -1.58 -16.85 -12.48
CA HIS A 247 -2.18 -18.12 -12.92
C HIS A 247 -2.09 -18.45 -14.42
N GLY A 248 -2.10 -19.76 -14.72
CA GLY A 248 -2.05 -20.32 -16.07
C GLY A 248 -3.38 -20.20 -16.84
N GLY A 249 -3.78 -21.25 -17.56
CA GLY A 249 -4.99 -21.27 -18.38
C GLY A 249 -6.31 -21.26 -17.60
N PRO A 250 -7.47 -21.32 -18.35
CA PRO A 250 -8.82 -21.17 -17.78
C PRO A 250 -9.13 -22.12 -16.61
N GLY A 251 -8.70 -23.38 -16.68
CA GLY A 251 -8.92 -24.34 -15.60
C GLY A 251 -8.26 -23.95 -14.30
N ARG A 252 -7.08 -23.32 -14.35
CA ARG A 252 -6.37 -22.85 -13.15
C ARG A 252 -7.04 -21.61 -12.55
N ILE A 253 -7.58 -20.73 -13.39
CA ILE A 253 -8.39 -19.59 -12.95
C ILE A 253 -9.63 -20.11 -12.21
N ALA A 254 -10.35 -21.08 -12.78
CA ALA A 254 -11.53 -21.67 -12.15
C ALA A 254 -11.22 -22.28 -10.78
N LEU A 255 -10.11 -23.00 -10.64
CA LEU A 255 -9.67 -23.57 -9.35
C LEU A 255 -9.36 -22.48 -8.30
N VAL A 256 -8.71 -21.40 -8.70
CA VAL A 256 -8.43 -20.27 -7.80
C VAL A 256 -9.73 -19.63 -7.36
N VAL A 257 -10.62 -19.30 -8.30
CA VAL A 257 -11.93 -18.72 -7.99
C VAL A 257 -12.71 -19.62 -7.04
N GLN A 258 -12.77 -20.93 -7.32
CA GLN A 258 -13.46 -21.89 -6.47
C GLN A 258 -12.89 -21.92 -5.03
N ARG A 259 -11.57 -21.88 -4.90
CA ARG A 259 -10.92 -21.84 -3.58
C ARG A 259 -11.29 -20.56 -2.83
N GLU A 260 -11.10 -19.40 -3.45
CA GLU A 260 -11.37 -18.11 -2.81
C GLU A 260 -12.87 -17.96 -2.43
N VAL A 261 -13.79 -18.38 -3.30
CA VAL A 261 -15.23 -18.40 -3.00
C VAL A 261 -15.55 -19.30 -1.80
N ARG A 262 -14.91 -20.49 -1.74
CA ARG A 262 -15.05 -21.39 -0.57
C ARG A 262 -14.60 -20.72 0.72
N ASP A 263 -13.48 -20.00 0.66
CA ASP A 263 -12.89 -19.32 1.81
C ASP A 263 -13.75 -18.12 2.25
N ASP A 264 -14.32 -17.36 1.30
CA ASP A 264 -15.31 -16.30 1.57
C ASP A 264 -16.55 -16.84 2.28
N LEU A 265 -17.12 -17.95 1.78
CA LEU A 265 -18.27 -18.61 2.40
C LEU A 265 -17.91 -19.24 3.76
N GLY A 266 -16.66 -19.67 3.92
CA GLY A 266 -16.11 -20.16 5.18
C GLY A 266 -16.07 -19.08 6.26
N LEU A 267 -15.71 -17.84 5.90
CA LEU A 267 -15.74 -16.70 6.82
C LEU A 267 -17.16 -16.42 7.33
N VAL A 268 -18.16 -16.40 6.41
CA VAL A 268 -19.57 -16.19 6.79
C VAL A 268 -20.06 -17.24 7.78
N ARG A 269 -19.56 -18.49 7.68
CA ARG A 269 -19.88 -19.55 8.64
C ARG A 269 -19.25 -19.30 10.00
N ARG A 270 -17.98 -18.87 10.02
CA ARG A 270 -17.26 -18.57 11.26
C ARG A 270 -17.87 -17.38 12.00
N GLU A 271 -18.32 -16.36 11.27
CA GLU A 271 -19.02 -15.19 11.85
C GLU A 271 -20.48 -15.48 12.28
N GLY A 272 -20.97 -16.71 12.08
CA GLY A 272 -22.34 -17.09 12.49
C GLY A 272 -23.45 -16.44 11.69
N LEU A 273 -23.15 -15.88 10.52
CA LEU A 273 -24.15 -15.18 9.70
C LEU A 273 -25.20 -16.17 9.11
N PRO A 274 -26.47 -15.72 8.96
CA PRO A 274 -27.57 -16.58 8.54
C PRO A 274 -27.38 -17.11 7.11
N VAL A 275 -28.00 -18.25 6.81
CA VAL A 275 -27.91 -18.95 5.51
C VAL A 275 -28.33 -18.04 4.34
N SER A 276 -29.32 -17.18 4.55
CA SER A 276 -29.77 -16.20 3.55
C SER A 276 -28.66 -15.24 3.12
N ARG A 277 -27.83 -14.79 4.06
CA ARG A 277 -26.65 -13.95 3.73
C ARG A 277 -25.59 -14.74 2.96
N ARG A 278 -25.42 -16.04 3.24
CA ARG A 278 -24.49 -16.89 2.47
C ARG A 278 -24.96 -17.04 1.03
N ALA A 279 -26.26 -17.25 0.81
CA ALA A 279 -26.84 -17.35 -0.55
C ALA A 279 -26.67 -16.03 -1.33
N ALA A 280 -26.86 -14.88 -0.66
CA ALA A 280 -26.66 -13.57 -1.30
C ALA A 280 -25.18 -13.25 -1.56
N LEU A 281 -24.25 -13.77 -0.76
CA LEU A 281 -22.81 -13.54 -0.92
C LEU A 281 -22.23 -14.36 -2.08
N LEU A 282 -22.73 -15.56 -2.34
CA LEU A 282 -22.17 -16.47 -3.34
C LEU A 282 -21.98 -15.81 -4.74
N PRO A 283 -23.00 -15.20 -5.36
CA PRO A 283 -22.81 -14.57 -6.67
C PRO A 283 -21.85 -13.38 -6.61
N ARG A 284 -21.89 -12.60 -5.53
CA ARG A 284 -20.98 -11.47 -5.34
C ARG A 284 -19.52 -11.94 -5.22
N SER A 285 -19.26 -12.98 -4.43
CA SER A 285 -17.93 -13.57 -4.29
C SER A 285 -17.43 -14.16 -5.61
N VAL A 286 -18.27 -14.90 -6.35
CA VAL A 286 -17.89 -15.43 -7.67
C VAL A 286 -17.50 -14.31 -8.64
N ILE A 287 -18.28 -13.23 -8.72
CA ILE A 287 -17.99 -12.09 -9.60
C ILE A 287 -16.68 -11.42 -9.17
N HIS A 288 -16.52 -11.13 -7.86
CA HIS A 288 -15.34 -10.50 -7.29
C HIS A 288 -14.07 -11.31 -7.58
N GLN A 289 -14.06 -12.59 -7.22
CA GLN A 289 -12.89 -13.45 -7.39
C GLN A 289 -12.58 -13.73 -8.87
N THR A 290 -13.60 -13.76 -9.73
CA THR A 290 -13.40 -13.89 -11.18
C THR A 290 -12.76 -12.63 -11.75
N ALA A 291 -13.28 -11.45 -11.42
CA ALA A 291 -12.71 -10.18 -11.87
C ALA A 291 -11.25 -10.05 -11.46
N ARG A 292 -10.94 -10.37 -10.21
CA ARG A 292 -9.58 -10.35 -9.66
C ARG A 292 -8.65 -11.34 -10.38
N ALA A 293 -9.05 -12.58 -10.53
CA ALA A 293 -8.24 -13.62 -11.18
C ALA A 293 -7.99 -13.34 -12.66
N LEU A 294 -8.99 -12.83 -13.38
CA LEU A 294 -8.86 -12.41 -14.78
C LEU A 294 -7.93 -11.21 -14.91
N GLY A 295 -8.12 -10.16 -14.10
CA GLY A 295 -7.25 -8.98 -14.07
C GLY A 295 -5.80 -9.37 -13.82
N ALA A 296 -5.54 -10.17 -12.80
CA ALA A 296 -4.21 -10.66 -12.46
C ALA A 296 -3.57 -11.49 -13.59
N THR A 297 -4.35 -12.36 -14.23
CA THR A 297 -3.87 -13.19 -15.34
C THR A 297 -3.50 -12.34 -16.56
N LEU A 298 -4.32 -11.36 -16.91
CA LEU A 298 -4.06 -10.44 -18.02
C LEU A 298 -2.88 -9.51 -17.71
N GLY A 299 -2.84 -8.91 -16.52
CA GLY A 299 -1.77 -8.01 -16.10
C GLY A 299 -0.40 -8.67 -16.11
N SER A 300 -0.30 -9.91 -15.62
CA SER A 300 0.95 -10.67 -15.65
C SER A 300 1.43 -11.05 -17.08
N ARG A 301 0.63 -10.79 -18.11
CA ARG A 301 0.91 -10.99 -19.53
C ARG A 301 0.77 -9.70 -20.35
N ALA A 302 0.84 -8.54 -19.70
CA ALA A 302 0.62 -7.24 -20.33
C ALA A 302 1.57 -6.96 -21.51
N ASP A 303 2.77 -7.57 -21.53
CA ASP A 303 3.72 -7.54 -22.65
C ASP A 303 3.16 -8.09 -23.98
N ARG A 304 2.19 -9.01 -23.89
CA ARG A 304 1.54 -9.63 -25.06
C ARG A 304 0.27 -8.90 -25.49
N ILE A 305 -0.12 -7.84 -24.77
CA ILE A 305 -1.35 -7.09 -25.00
C ILE A 305 -0.99 -5.77 -25.70
N PRO A 306 -1.65 -5.41 -26.82
CA PRO A 306 -1.41 -4.14 -27.51
C PRO A 306 -1.61 -2.92 -26.58
N ALA A 307 -0.84 -1.85 -26.78
CA ALA A 307 -0.85 -0.67 -25.91
C ALA A 307 -2.26 -0.05 -25.72
N ARG A 308 -3.07 0.02 -26.79
CA ARG A 308 -4.47 0.51 -26.69
C ARG A 308 -5.32 -0.35 -25.76
N ALA A 309 -5.23 -1.68 -25.84
CA ALA A 309 -5.96 -2.59 -24.97
C ALA A 309 -5.44 -2.51 -23.52
N ARG A 310 -4.13 -2.34 -23.30
CA ARG A 310 -3.56 -2.11 -21.96
C ARG A 310 -4.14 -0.87 -21.30
N ARG A 311 -4.32 0.25 -22.02
CA ARG A 311 -4.96 1.46 -21.48
C ARG A 311 -6.41 1.24 -21.05
N ILE A 312 -7.16 0.42 -21.78
CA ILE A 312 -8.54 0.07 -21.43
C ILE A 312 -8.60 -0.83 -20.20
N LEU A 313 -7.64 -1.76 -20.09
CA LEU A 313 -7.56 -2.71 -18.98
C LEU A 313 -6.91 -2.11 -17.72
N SER A 314 -6.25 -0.96 -17.81
CA SER A 314 -5.65 -0.26 -16.68
C SER A 314 -6.66 0.65 -15.99
N LEU A 315 -6.73 0.62 -14.65
CA LEU A 315 -7.53 1.56 -13.87
C LEU A 315 -7.00 2.99 -14.02
N GLU A 316 -5.69 3.14 -14.02
CA GLU A 316 -5.01 4.42 -14.15
C GLU A 316 -4.81 4.85 -15.62
N ARG A 317 -5.37 4.08 -16.58
CA ARG A 317 -5.30 4.32 -18.04
C ARG A 317 -3.87 4.39 -18.60
N ARG A 318 -2.91 3.74 -17.94
CA ARG A 318 -1.50 3.75 -18.36
C ARG A 318 -1.23 2.70 -19.45
N GLY A 319 -0.61 3.13 -20.55
CA GLY A 319 -0.25 2.25 -21.68
C GLY A 319 1.06 1.47 -21.47
N GLY A 320 1.93 1.93 -20.59
CA GLY A 320 3.26 1.38 -20.33
C GLY A 320 3.80 1.82 -18.97
N PHE A 321 4.98 1.35 -18.62
CA PHE A 321 5.76 1.80 -17.47
C PHE A 321 6.70 2.97 -17.82
N ASP A 322 6.41 3.68 -18.89
CA ASP A 322 7.17 4.86 -19.23
C ASP A 322 6.93 5.94 -18.16
N PRO A 323 7.97 6.40 -17.45
CA PRO A 323 7.84 7.45 -16.45
C PRO A 323 7.45 8.81 -17.04
N GLN A 324 7.42 8.94 -18.37
CA GLN A 324 7.10 10.18 -19.08
C GLN A 324 5.71 10.16 -19.76
N CYS A 325 4.87 9.16 -19.50
CA CYS A 325 3.51 9.09 -20.06
C CYS A 325 2.44 9.13 -18.97
#